data_f454047a9039477990782cbdb119f937
#
_entry.id   f454047a9039477990782cbdb119f937
#
_cell.length_a   1.000
_cell.length_b   1.000
_cell.length_c   1.000
_cell.angle_alpha   90.00
_cell.angle_beta   90.00
_cell.angle_gamma   90.00
#
_symmetry.space_group_name_H-M   'P 1'
#
loop_
_entity.id
_entity.type
_entity.pdbx_description
1 polymer ?
#
loop_
_entity_poly.entity_id
_entity_poly.type
_entity_poly.pdbx_seq_one_letter_code
_entity_poly.pdbx_strand_id
1 'polypeptide(L)'
;MRFNDRIDAGRRLGAALQHLRSQSVVVLGLPRGGVPVAAEVARSLGAPLDVLLVRKLGVPFQPEVAMGAIAEGGVELVDRHLVRGLGISDDDVAATTERELHELRRRAVRYRGDRPPQPLA
;
A
#
# COMPACT_ATOMS: atom_id res chain seq x y z
N MET A 1 5.85 22.07 6.66
CA MET A 1 7.31 21.84 6.56
C MET A 1 7.66 21.24 5.22
N ARG A 2 8.68 21.77 4.58
CA ARG A 2 9.13 21.23 3.29
C ARG A 2 10.31 20.29 3.53
N PHE A 3 10.24 19.09 2.91
CA PHE A 3 11.35 18.13 2.95
C PHE A 3 12.28 18.32 1.76
N ASN A 4 13.58 18.17 1.96
CA ASN A 4 14.56 18.32 0.90
C ASN A 4 14.48 17.17 -0.11
N ASP A 5 14.26 15.94 0.38
CA ASP A 5 14.06 14.76 -0.43
C ASP A 5 13.35 13.67 0.39
N ARG A 6 13.17 12.50 -0.20
CA ARG A 6 12.51 11.38 0.46
C ARG A 6 13.29 10.82 1.64
N ILE A 7 14.61 10.86 1.56
CA ILE A 7 15.48 10.41 2.66
C ILE A 7 15.35 11.34 3.85
N ASP A 8 15.39 12.65 3.60
CA ASP A 8 15.20 13.66 4.64
C ASP A 8 13.82 13.54 5.27
N ALA A 9 12.77 13.35 4.45
CA ALA A 9 11.42 13.12 4.94
C ALA A 9 11.35 11.92 5.87
N GLY A 10 11.99 10.81 5.48
CA GLY A 10 12.04 9.59 6.28
C GLY A 10 12.77 9.78 7.59
N ARG A 11 13.88 10.49 7.59
CA ARG A 11 14.63 10.81 8.82
C ARG A 11 13.81 11.64 9.80
N ARG A 12 13.14 12.67 9.31
CA ARG A 12 12.30 13.54 10.13
C ARG A 12 11.10 12.81 10.69
N LEU A 13 10.46 11.96 9.86
CA LEU A 13 9.35 11.13 10.30
C LEU A 13 9.79 10.10 11.34
N GLY A 14 10.93 9.45 11.11
CA GLY A 14 11.50 8.50 12.08
C GLY A 14 11.79 9.15 13.43
N ALA A 15 12.35 10.36 13.42
CA ALA A 15 12.59 11.11 14.65
C ALA A 15 11.29 11.43 15.39
N ALA A 16 10.23 11.78 14.65
CA ALA A 16 8.92 12.07 15.23
C ALA A 16 8.25 10.83 15.82
N LEU A 17 8.61 9.64 15.36
CA LEU A 17 8.00 8.37 15.77
C LEU A 17 8.84 7.59 16.78
N GLN A 18 9.88 8.19 17.36
CA GLN A 18 10.78 7.48 18.30
C GLN A 18 10.06 6.86 19.49
N HIS A 19 8.89 7.36 19.85
CA HIS A 19 8.07 6.78 20.92
C HIS A 19 7.63 5.34 20.63
N LEU A 20 7.68 4.90 19.36
CA LEU A 20 7.31 3.54 18.95
C LEU A 20 8.48 2.56 19.05
N ARG A 21 9.69 3.04 19.33
CA ARG A 21 10.90 2.21 19.28
C ARG A 21 10.89 1.04 20.25
N SER A 22 10.25 1.19 21.39
CA SER A 22 10.13 0.13 22.39
C SER A 22 9.02 -0.88 22.09
N GLN A 23 8.23 -0.64 21.05
CA GLN A 23 7.11 -1.50 20.69
C GLN A 23 7.50 -2.45 19.56
N SER A 24 6.77 -3.57 19.46
CA SER A 24 6.95 -4.51 18.36
C SER A 24 6.22 -3.98 17.13
N VAL A 25 6.96 -3.36 16.20
CA VAL A 25 6.40 -2.73 15.01
C VAL A 25 7.07 -3.23 13.75
N VAL A 26 6.32 -3.18 12.63
CA VAL A 26 6.84 -3.39 11.28
C VAL A 26 6.55 -2.12 10.48
N VAL A 27 7.54 -1.64 9.75
CA VAL A 27 7.35 -0.47 8.88
C VAL A 27 7.01 -0.95 7.48
N LEU A 28 5.93 -0.42 6.92
CA LEU A 28 5.47 -0.76 5.58
C LEU A 28 5.61 0.45 4.67
N GLY A 29 6.24 0.25 3.51
CA GLY A 29 6.37 1.27 2.49
C GLY A 29 5.55 0.94 1.27
N LEU A 30 4.92 1.96 0.68
CA LEU A 30 4.21 1.80 -0.58
C LEU A 30 5.16 2.10 -1.73
N PRO A 31 5.37 1.16 -2.67
CA PRO A 31 6.19 1.47 -3.83
C PRO A 31 5.52 2.55 -4.70
N ARG A 32 6.28 3.40 -5.35
CA ARG A 32 7.75 3.44 -5.23
C ARG A 32 8.19 4.51 -4.25
N GLY A 33 7.46 5.62 -4.19
CA GLY A 33 7.89 6.80 -3.46
C GLY A 33 7.98 6.62 -1.96
N GLY A 34 7.11 5.76 -1.40
CA GLY A 34 7.07 5.50 0.04
C GLY A 34 8.21 4.62 0.55
N VAL A 35 8.89 3.85 -0.32
CA VAL A 35 9.94 2.91 0.13
C VAL A 35 11.15 3.63 0.72
N PRO A 36 11.75 4.66 0.08
CA PRO A 36 12.86 5.38 0.71
C PRO A 36 12.50 6.03 2.03
N VAL A 37 11.29 6.58 2.15
CA VAL A 37 10.80 7.19 3.39
C VAL A 37 10.66 6.12 4.47
N ALA A 38 10.02 5.00 4.14
CA ALA A 38 9.80 3.88 5.07
C ALA A 38 11.13 3.27 5.53
N ALA A 39 12.13 3.18 4.64
CA ALA A 39 13.44 2.66 4.98
C ALA A 39 14.13 3.51 6.05
N GLU A 40 14.04 4.83 5.96
CA GLU A 40 14.60 5.73 6.98
C GLU A 40 13.85 5.61 8.31
N VAL A 41 12.51 5.48 8.26
CA VAL A 41 11.71 5.28 9.47
C VAL A 41 12.07 3.95 10.14
N ALA A 42 12.18 2.86 9.36
CA ALA A 42 12.54 1.54 9.87
C ALA A 42 13.91 1.56 10.54
N ARG A 43 14.89 2.21 9.91
CA ARG A 43 16.24 2.35 10.47
C ARG A 43 16.20 3.12 11.78
N SER A 44 15.46 4.21 11.83
CA SER A 44 15.33 5.05 13.01
C SER A 44 14.68 4.32 14.17
N LEU A 45 13.71 3.45 13.92
CA LEU A 45 13.01 2.69 14.94
C LEU A 45 13.64 1.34 15.26
N GLY A 46 14.64 0.92 14.49
CA GLY A 46 15.20 -0.43 14.62
C GLY A 46 14.18 -1.51 14.28
N ALA A 47 13.23 -1.19 13.39
CA ALA A 47 12.11 -2.07 13.02
C ALA A 47 12.35 -2.72 11.66
N PRO A 48 11.77 -3.91 11.41
CA PRO A 48 11.83 -4.49 10.07
C PRO A 48 11.04 -3.65 9.08
N LEU A 49 11.56 -3.60 7.84
CA LEU A 49 10.92 -2.93 6.72
C LEU A 49 10.31 -3.97 5.80
N ASP A 50 9.10 -3.72 5.35
CA ASP A 50 8.50 -4.47 4.24
C ASP A 50 7.80 -3.49 3.31
N VAL A 51 7.44 -3.98 2.13
CA VAL A 51 6.73 -3.22 1.10
C VAL A 51 5.28 -3.66 1.09
N LEU A 52 4.37 -2.70 1.21
CA LEU A 52 2.95 -2.97 1.08
C LEU A 52 2.52 -2.64 -0.36
N LEU A 53 2.12 -3.67 -1.08
CA LEU A 53 1.62 -3.51 -2.45
C LEU A 53 0.11 -3.28 -2.43
N VAL A 54 -0.29 -2.20 -3.10
CA VAL A 54 -1.67 -1.76 -3.20
C VAL A 54 -2.00 -1.50 -4.67
N ARG A 55 -3.20 -1.86 -5.08
CA ARG A 55 -3.72 -1.57 -6.41
C ARG A 55 -5.04 -0.84 -6.31
N LYS A 56 -5.16 0.23 -7.08
CA LYS A 56 -6.40 0.99 -7.20
C LYS A 56 -7.39 0.24 -8.10
N LEU A 57 -8.66 0.21 -7.73
CA LEU A 57 -9.73 -0.30 -8.56
C LEU A 57 -10.36 0.89 -9.30
N GLY A 58 -10.03 1.02 -10.60
CA GLY A 58 -10.56 2.10 -11.42
C GLY A 58 -11.98 1.81 -11.90
N VAL A 59 -12.78 2.88 -12.01
CA VAL A 59 -14.11 2.79 -12.60
C VAL A 59 -13.98 2.37 -14.07
N PRO A 60 -14.77 1.39 -14.57
CA PRO A 60 -14.58 0.83 -15.91
C PRO A 60 -14.58 1.85 -17.05
N PHE A 61 -15.42 2.84 -16.99
CA PHE A 61 -15.52 3.88 -18.03
C PHE A 61 -14.71 5.15 -17.71
N GLN A 62 -14.09 5.20 -16.54
CA GLN A 62 -13.24 6.30 -16.07
C GLN A 62 -12.16 5.76 -15.15
N PRO A 63 -11.13 5.07 -15.70
CA PRO A 63 -10.15 4.36 -14.87
C PRO A 63 -9.35 5.22 -13.89
N GLU A 64 -9.28 6.54 -14.13
CA GLU A 64 -8.62 7.47 -13.22
C GLU A 64 -9.42 7.74 -11.95
N VAL A 65 -10.71 7.42 -11.95
CA VAL A 65 -11.55 7.53 -10.76
C VAL A 65 -11.51 6.20 -10.02
N ALA A 66 -11.14 6.23 -8.75
CA ALA A 66 -11.04 5.02 -7.94
C ALA A 66 -12.40 4.68 -7.31
N MET A 67 -12.86 3.45 -7.49
CA MET A 67 -14.02 2.92 -6.77
C MET A 67 -13.61 2.06 -5.58
N GLY A 68 -12.31 1.84 -5.39
CA GLY A 68 -11.81 1.06 -4.29
C GLY A 68 -10.32 0.79 -4.43
N ALA A 69 -9.84 -0.12 -3.60
CA ALA A 69 -8.44 -0.55 -3.61
C ALA A 69 -8.33 -1.96 -3.04
N ILE A 70 -7.32 -2.67 -3.49
CA ILE A 70 -6.93 -3.95 -2.92
C ILE A 70 -5.48 -3.87 -2.46
N ALA A 71 -5.15 -4.68 -1.45
CA ALA A 71 -3.79 -4.78 -0.95
C ALA A 71 -3.47 -6.24 -0.67
N GLU A 72 -2.19 -6.52 -0.52
CA GLU A 72 -1.74 -7.85 -0.11
C GLU A 72 -2.36 -8.24 1.23
N GLY A 73 -2.52 -9.54 1.45
CA GLY A 73 -3.13 -10.05 2.68
C GLY A 73 -4.65 -10.13 2.63
N GLY A 74 -5.22 -10.03 1.44
CA GLY A 74 -6.66 -10.18 1.25
C GLY A 74 -7.48 -8.94 1.58
N VAL A 75 -6.84 -7.78 1.66
CA VAL A 75 -7.54 -6.53 1.91
C VAL A 75 -8.25 -6.07 0.64
N GLU A 76 -9.53 -5.78 0.77
CA GLU A 76 -10.36 -5.28 -0.33
C GLU A 76 -11.31 -4.21 0.22
N LEU A 77 -11.25 -3.02 -0.35
CA LEU A 77 -12.09 -1.90 0.02
C LEU A 77 -12.82 -1.41 -1.24
N VAL A 78 -14.14 -1.31 -1.17
CA VAL A 78 -14.96 -0.81 -2.28
C VAL A 78 -15.88 0.28 -1.74
N ASP A 79 -15.90 1.42 -2.42
CA ASP A 79 -16.83 2.51 -2.12
C ASP A 79 -18.19 2.16 -2.71
N ARG A 80 -19.04 1.53 -1.92
CA ARG A 80 -20.36 1.06 -2.36
C ARG A 80 -21.30 2.22 -2.73
N HIS A 81 -21.11 3.36 -2.11
CA HIS A 81 -21.90 4.54 -2.42
C HIS A 81 -21.58 5.06 -3.84
N LEU A 82 -20.30 5.16 -4.16
CA LEU A 82 -19.83 5.56 -5.48
C LEU A 82 -20.30 4.56 -6.55
N VAL A 83 -20.12 3.27 -6.29
CA VAL A 83 -20.51 2.21 -7.21
C VAL A 83 -22.00 2.28 -7.55
N ARG A 84 -22.86 2.45 -6.55
CA ARG A 84 -24.31 2.60 -6.76
C ARG A 84 -24.63 3.89 -7.48
N GLY A 85 -23.98 4.99 -7.09
CA GLY A 85 -24.23 6.30 -7.71
C GLY A 85 -23.88 6.34 -9.19
N LEU A 86 -22.86 5.60 -9.61
CA LEU A 86 -22.42 5.54 -11.00
C LEU A 86 -23.05 4.38 -11.80
N GLY A 87 -23.89 3.56 -11.15
CA GLY A 87 -24.54 2.44 -11.81
C GLY A 87 -23.59 1.33 -12.23
N ILE A 88 -22.50 1.14 -11.52
CA ILE A 88 -21.52 0.08 -11.78
C ILE A 88 -22.08 -1.24 -11.27
N SER A 89 -22.14 -2.27 -12.14
CA SER A 89 -22.66 -3.57 -11.75
C SER A 89 -21.71 -4.32 -10.83
N ASP A 90 -22.26 -5.25 -10.04
CA ASP A 90 -21.46 -6.14 -9.20
C ASP A 90 -20.50 -6.98 -10.05
N ASP A 91 -20.91 -7.39 -11.24
CA ASP A 91 -20.05 -8.14 -12.16
C ASP A 91 -18.87 -7.31 -12.62
N ASP A 92 -19.07 -6.03 -12.89
CA ASP A 92 -17.97 -5.12 -13.28
C ASP A 92 -17.00 -4.88 -12.12
N VAL A 93 -17.51 -4.74 -10.92
CA VAL A 93 -16.65 -4.62 -9.71
C VAL A 93 -15.82 -5.89 -9.53
N ALA A 94 -16.45 -7.06 -9.64
CA ALA A 94 -15.78 -8.35 -9.50
C ALA A 94 -14.71 -8.56 -10.58
N ALA A 95 -15.02 -8.23 -11.82
CA ALA A 95 -14.07 -8.37 -12.93
C ALA A 95 -12.86 -7.46 -12.77
N THR A 96 -13.07 -6.22 -12.36
CA THR A 96 -11.99 -5.27 -12.09
C THR A 96 -11.13 -5.74 -10.93
N THR A 97 -11.75 -6.20 -9.86
CA THR A 97 -11.05 -6.71 -8.68
C THR A 97 -10.18 -7.91 -9.04
N GLU A 98 -10.71 -8.86 -9.80
CA GLU A 98 -9.96 -10.05 -10.20
C GLU A 98 -8.76 -9.70 -11.07
N ARG A 99 -8.95 -8.81 -12.04
CA ARG A 99 -7.86 -8.35 -12.91
C ARG A 99 -6.76 -7.65 -12.11
N GLU A 100 -7.12 -6.76 -11.21
CA GLU A 100 -6.17 -6.03 -10.39
C GLU A 100 -5.49 -6.93 -9.34
N LEU A 101 -6.21 -7.93 -8.83
CA LEU A 101 -5.63 -8.92 -7.92
C LEU A 101 -4.56 -9.76 -8.61
N HIS A 102 -4.80 -10.13 -9.85
CA HIS A 102 -3.82 -10.85 -10.66
C HIS A 102 -2.54 -10.01 -10.84
N GLU A 103 -2.69 -8.74 -11.17
CA GLU A 103 -1.56 -7.81 -11.32
C GLU A 103 -0.84 -7.58 -9.99
N LEU A 104 -1.58 -7.48 -8.90
CA LEU A 104 -1.01 -7.34 -7.56
C LEU A 104 -0.11 -8.53 -7.22
N ARG A 105 -0.58 -9.74 -7.48
CA ARG A 105 0.17 -10.97 -7.24
C ARG A 105 1.43 -11.05 -8.10
N ARG A 106 1.33 -10.65 -9.35
CA ARG A 106 2.48 -10.59 -10.25
C ARG A 106 3.55 -9.64 -9.74
N ARG A 107 3.14 -8.47 -9.26
CA ARG A 107 4.06 -7.48 -8.69
C ARG A 107 4.65 -7.95 -7.36
N ALA A 108 3.89 -8.65 -6.56
CA ALA A 108 4.37 -9.22 -5.30
C ALA A 108 5.52 -10.19 -5.52
N VAL A 109 5.40 -11.07 -6.50
CA VAL A 109 6.46 -12.00 -6.89
C VAL A 109 7.72 -11.23 -7.31
N ARG A 110 7.53 -10.17 -8.09
CA ARG A 110 8.63 -9.33 -8.58
C ARG A 110 9.42 -8.66 -7.45
N TYR A 111 8.71 -8.18 -6.43
CA TYR A 111 9.33 -7.47 -5.31
C TYR A 111 9.94 -8.40 -4.27
N ARG A 112 9.29 -9.53 -4.00
CA ARG A 112 9.68 -10.40 -2.89
C ARG A 112 10.45 -11.64 -3.31
N GLY A 113 10.27 -12.07 -4.55
CA GLY A 113 10.78 -13.37 -4.97
C GLY A 113 10.18 -14.45 -4.07
N ASP A 114 11.04 -15.22 -3.38
CA ASP A 114 10.61 -16.30 -2.50
C ASP A 114 10.35 -15.84 -1.05
N ARG A 115 10.58 -14.56 -0.74
CA ARG A 115 10.40 -14.08 0.63
C ARG A 115 8.92 -13.86 0.95
N PRO A 116 8.42 -14.39 2.08
CA PRO A 116 7.06 -14.10 2.49
C PRO A 116 6.93 -12.64 2.99
N PRO A 117 5.72 -12.05 2.92
CA PRO A 117 5.51 -10.75 3.55
C PRO A 117 5.64 -10.83 5.07
N GLN A 118 5.97 -9.69 5.69
CA GLN A 118 6.01 -9.60 7.14
C GLN A 118 4.59 -9.75 7.71
N PRO A 119 4.42 -10.51 8.80
CA PRO A 119 3.08 -10.62 9.41
C PRO A 119 2.63 -9.27 9.95
N LEU A 120 1.36 -8.97 9.72
CA LEU A 120 0.70 -7.80 10.27
C LEU A 120 -0.05 -8.26 11.53
N ALA A 121 0.56 -8.02 12.67
CA ALA A 121 -0.02 -8.44 13.95
C ALA A 121 -1.04 -7.43 14.47
#